data_cc8f422aa01e96229797baa8350121ae
#
_entry.id   cc8f422aa01e96229797baa8350121ae
#
_cell.length_a   1.000
_cell.length_b   1.000
_cell.length_c   1.000
_cell.angle_alpha   90.00
_cell.angle_beta   90.00
_cell.angle_gamma   90.00
#
_symmetry.space_group_name_H-M   'P 1'
#
loop_
_entity.id
_entity.type
_entity.pdbx_description
1 polymer ?
#
loop_
_entity_poly.entity_id
_entity_poly.type
_entity_poly.pdbx_seq_one_letter_code
_entity_poly.pdbx_strand_id
1 'polypeptide(L)'
;MNAYMLYYATGVIMIPVLLFSFYCQIKVKRAFRRYSSVHAMCGMTGAQAAARLLQLNGITDVQIRQIGGTLTDYYDPKNKEICLSGDVYNATSVAAIGVACHEAGHACQHAQGYAPLKIRNAAIPATRIGSSLGIPLVLLGMVFTWRPLIMVLSLIHISEPTRP
;
A
#
# COMPACT_ATOMS: atom_id res chain seq x y z
N MET A 1 6.78 1.22 -35.95
CA MET A 1 6.66 0.15 -34.92
C MET A 1 5.18 -0.24 -34.87
N ASN A 2 4.83 -1.48 -35.23
CA ASN A 2 3.43 -1.91 -35.31
C ASN A 2 2.80 -1.95 -33.93
N ALA A 3 1.53 -1.55 -33.78
CA ALA A 3 0.78 -1.55 -32.54
C ALA A 3 0.86 -2.90 -31.78
N TYR A 4 0.88 -4.00 -32.52
CA TYR A 4 1.07 -5.36 -31.96
C TYR A 4 2.44 -5.54 -31.29
N MET A 5 3.52 -5.03 -31.90
CA MET A 5 4.85 -5.12 -31.28
C MET A 5 4.93 -4.35 -29.95
N LEU A 6 4.29 -3.18 -29.86
CA LEU A 6 4.23 -2.41 -28.63
C LEU A 6 3.41 -3.15 -27.56
N TYR A 7 2.29 -3.75 -27.93
CA TYR A 7 1.47 -4.56 -27.03
C TYR A 7 2.23 -5.76 -26.46
N TYR A 8 2.92 -6.52 -27.31
CA TYR A 8 3.73 -7.65 -26.86
C TYR A 8 4.93 -7.19 -26.02
N ALA A 9 5.58 -6.10 -26.39
CA ALA A 9 6.71 -5.56 -25.62
C ALA A 9 6.29 -5.13 -24.22
N THR A 10 5.14 -4.46 -24.07
CA THR A 10 4.61 -4.09 -22.73
C THR A 10 4.24 -5.32 -21.90
N GLY A 11 3.63 -6.34 -22.49
CA GLY A 11 3.33 -7.61 -21.84
C GLY A 11 4.59 -8.32 -21.32
N VAL A 12 5.61 -8.40 -22.15
CA VAL A 12 6.90 -9.03 -21.79
C VAL A 12 7.59 -8.28 -20.66
N ILE A 13 7.57 -6.94 -20.66
CA ILE A 13 8.14 -6.11 -19.58
C ILE A 13 7.36 -6.28 -18.26
N MET A 14 6.05 -6.50 -18.32
CA MET A 14 5.21 -6.67 -17.13
C MET A 14 5.48 -7.99 -16.40
N ILE A 15 5.86 -9.05 -17.11
CA ILE A 15 6.11 -10.37 -16.50
C ILE A 15 7.17 -10.31 -15.39
N PRO A 16 8.39 -9.78 -15.60
CA PRO A 16 9.39 -9.68 -14.54
C PRO A 16 8.93 -8.80 -13.36
N VAL A 17 8.17 -7.74 -13.61
CA VAL A 17 7.63 -6.88 -12.55
C VAL A 17 6.63 -7.66 -11.68
N LEU A 18 5.72 -8.43 -12.29
CA LEU A 18 4.77 -9.28 -11.57
C LEU A 18 5.48 -10.38 -10.77
N LEU A 19 6.45 -11.06 -11.37
CA LEU A 19 7.25 -12.08 -10.68
C LEU A 19 8.01 -11.50 -9.49
N PHE A 20 8.61 -10.32 -9.65
CA PHE A 20 9.30 -9.62 -8.57
C PHE A 20 8.33 -9.20 -7.45
N SER A 21 7.17 -8.67 -7.79
CA SER A 21 6.11 -8.31 -6.83
C SER A 21 5.67 -9.55 -6.02
N PHE A 22 5.42 -10.67 -6.70
CA PHE A 22 5.05 -11.93 -6.06
C PHE A 22 6.14 -12.47 -5.12
N TYR A 23 7.40 -12.41 -5.57
CA TYR A 23 8.56 -12.76 -4.74
C TYR A 23 8.62 -11.89 -3.46
N CYS A 24 8.46 -10.57 -3.60
CA CYS A 24 8.45 -9.65 -2.45
C CYS A 24 7.32 -9.97 -1.47
N GLN A 25 6.11 -10.25 -1.96
CA GLN A 25 4.97 -10.62 -1.10
C GLN A 25 5.25 -11.91 -0.32
N ILE A 26 5.81 -12.93 -0.97
CA ILE A 26 6.18 -14.18 -0.29
C ILE A 26 7.24 -13.90 0.78
N LYS A 27 8.25 -13.09 0.47
CA LYS A 27 9.33 -12.75 1.39
C LYS A 27 8.80 -12.01 2.64
N VAL A 28 7.91 -11.04 2.46
CA VAL A 28 7.26 -10.31 3.56
C VAL A 28 6.44 -11.25 4.44
N LYS A 29 5.57 -12.08 3.84
CA LYS A 29 4.77 -13.06 4.59
C LYS A 29 5.62 -14.07 5.37
N ARG A 30 6.73 -14.55 4.78
CA ARG A 30 7.67 -15.45 5.47
C ARG A 30 8.37 -14.76 6.65
N ALA A 31 8.83 -13.52 6.45
CA ALA A 31 9.44 -12.73 7.52
C ALA A 31 8.45 -12.51 8.66
N PHE A 32 7.23 -12.07 8.35
CA PHE A 32 6.19 -11.88 9.36
C PHE A 32 5.95 -13.16 10.16
N ARG A 33 5.70 -14.30 9.50
CA ARG A 33 5.50 -15.60 10.18
C ARG A 33 6.68 -15.98 11.06
N ARG A 34 7.91 -15.78 10.59
CA ARG A 34 9.12 -16.12 11.35
C ARG A 34 9.24 -15.29 12.63
N TYR A 35 8.99 -13.99 12.55
CA TYR A 35 9.13 -13.08 13.69
C TYR A 35 7.86 -12.94 14.53
N SER A 36 6.72 -13.48 14.11
CA SER A 36 5.51 -13.60 14.92
C SER A 36 5.66 -14.61 16.06
N SER A 37 6.57 -15.59 15.92
CA SER A 37 6.89 -16.55 17.01
C SER A 37 7.97 -16.04 17.98
N VAL A 38 8.58 -14.88 17.71
CA VAL A 38 9.63 -14.30 18.55
C VAL A 38 9.01 -13.24 19.45
N HIS A 39 9.01 -13.48 20.75
CA HIS A 39 8.55 -12.49 21.74
C HIS A 39 9.52 -11.31 21.81
N ALA A 40 8.97 -10.11 21.84
CA ALA A 40 9.76 -8.91 22.03
C ALA A 40 10.11 -8.72 23.52
N MET A 41 11.36 -8.38 23.81
CA MET A 41 11.85 -8.22 25.18
C MET A 41 11.14 -7.09 25.95
N CYS A 42 10.54 -6.13 25.26
CA CYS A 42 9.81 -5.02 25.90
C CYS A 42 8.44 -5.42 26.45
N GLY A 43 7.91 -6.61 26.12
CA GLY A 43 6.63 -7.13 26.60
C GLY A 43 5.38 -6.32 26.16
N MET A 44 5.55 -5.27 25.35
CA MET A 44 4.43 -4.47 24.85
C MET A 44 3.70 -5.17 23.73
N THR A 45 2.39 -4.93 23.61
CA THR A 45 1.63 -5.30 22.42
C THR A 45 1.92 -4.34 21.24
N GLY A 46 1.56 -4.73 20.01
CA GLY A 46 1.69 -3.83 18.87
C GLY A 46 0.96 -2.51 19.08
N ALA A 47 -0.27 -2.55 19.61
CA ALA A 47 -1.04 -1.33 19.90
C ALA A 47 -0.34 -0.44 20.95
N GLN A 48 0.22 -1.02 22.01
CA GLN A 48 0.97 -0.28 23.03
C GLN A 48 2.25 0.34 22.47
N ALA A 49 2.96 -0.38 21.60
CA ALA A 49 4.17 0.12 20.96
C ALA A 49 3.86 1.30 20.02
N ALA A 50 2.81 1.21 19.22
CA ALA A 50 2.34 2.31 18.37
C ALA A 50 1.94 3.53 19.21
N ALA A 51 1.16 3.34 20.29
CA ALA A 51 0.75 4.41 21.20
C ALA A 51 1.96 5.09 21.85
N ARG A 52 2.95 4.29 22.28
CA ARG A 52 4.18 4.82 22.86
C ARG A 52 4.97 5.66 21.86
N LEU A 53 5.07 5.21 20.62
CA LEU A 53 5.76 5.96 19.56
C LEU A 53 5.07 7.30 19.25
N LEU A 54 3.73 7.31 19.18
CA LEU A 54 2.95 8.54 19.01
C LEU A 54 3.18 9.52 20.16
N GLN A 55 3.12 9.04 21.42
CA GLN A 55 3.39 9.86 22.61
C GLN A 55 4.77 10.50 22.58
N LEU A 56 5.81 9.73 22.24
CA LEU A 56 7.20 10.22 22.17
C LEU A 56 7.38 11.31 21.10
N ASN A 57 6.50 11.34 20.10
CA ASN A 57 6.48 12.36 19.04
C ASN A 57 5.45 13.48 19.30
N GLY A 58 4.81 13.50 20.47
CA GLY A 58 3.83 14.54 20.84
C GLY A 58 2.52 14.47 20.05
N ILE A 59 2.20 13.30 19.46
CA ILE A 59 0.98 13.10 18.65
C ILE A 59 -0.10 12.50 19.54
N THR A 60 -1.17 13.27 19.77
CA THR A 60 -2.28 12.89 20.66
C THR A 60 -3.62 12.75 19.96
N ASP A 61 -3.69 13.10 18.70
CA ASP A 61 -4.91 13.17 17.89
C ASP A 61 -5.08 11.97 16.93
N VAL A 62 -4.27 10.93 17.10
CA VAL A 62 -4.34 9.69 16.31
C VAL A 62 -4.89 8.55 17.17
N GLN A 63 -5.96 7.92 16.70
CA GLN A 63 -6.58 6.76 17.36
C GLN A 63 -6.00 5.45 16.84
N ILE A 64 -5.95 4.43 17.70
CA ILE A 64 -5.51 3.09 17.33
C ILE A 64 -6.69 2.14 17.44
N ARG A 65 -7.06 1.50 16.33
CA ARG A 65 -8.21 0.58 16.24
C ARG A 65 -7.77 -0.80 15.80
N GLN A 66 -8.47 -1.81 16.33
CA GLN A 66 -8.33 -3.18 15.85
C GLN A 66 -9.26 -3.41 14.67
N ILE A 67 -8.75 -4.07 13.63
CA ILE A 67 -9.51 -4.49 12.44
C ILE A 67 -9.34 -6.00 12.20
N GLY A 68 -10.22 -6.57 11.37
CA GLY A 68 -10.10 -7.96 10.93
C GLY A 68 -9.05 -8.15 9.84
N GLY A 69 -8.65 -9.41 9.61
CA GLY A 69 -7.68 -9.80 8.61
C GLY A 69 -6.29 -10.04 9.17
N THR A 70 -5.34 -10.42 8.30
CA THR A 70 -3.92 -10.63 8.61
C THR A 70 -3.07 -9.79 7.67
N LEU A 71 -2.15 -8.97 8.20
CA LEU A 71 -1.35 -8.02 7.42
C LEU A 71 -2.21 -7.03 6.62
N THR A 72 -3.33 -6.60 7.21
CA THR A 72 -4.22 -5.56 6.68
C THR A 72 -4.02 -4.22 7.37
N ASP A 73 -2.90 -4.09 8.06
CA ASP A 73 -2.55 -2.93 8.85
C ASP A 73 -2.33 -1.69 7.96
N TYR A 74 -2.83 -0.53 8.40
CA TYR A 74 -2.62 0.72 7.68
C TYR A 74 -2.86 1.94 8.58
N TYR A 75 -2.27 3.08 8.20
CA TYR A 75 -2.59 4.39 8.73
C TYR A 75 -3.54 5.14 7.79
N ASP A 76 -4.66 5.66 8.31
CA ASP A 76 -5.58 6.55 7.59
C ASP A 76 -5.33 8.01 7.97
N PRO A 77 -4.72 8.81 7.08
CA PRO A 77 -4.45 10.22 7.35
C PRO A 77 -5.70 11.10 7.39
N LYS A 78 -6.82 10.66 6.80
CA LYS A 78 -8.07 11.43 6.78
C LYS A 78 -8.78 11.37 8.11
N ASN A 79 -8.92 10.15 8.65
CA ASN A 79 -9.58 9.92 9.93
C ASN A 79 -8.62 10.00 11.11
N LYS A 80 -7.30 10.12 10.85
CA LYS A 80 -6.23 10.06 11.85
C LYS A 80 -6.32 8.80 12.71
N GLU A 81 -6.42 7.66 12.04
CA GLU A 81 -6.55 6.34 12.66
C GLU A 81 -5.44 5.40 12.20
N ILE A 82 -4.85 4.66 13.15
CA ILE A 82 -4.01 3.51 12.87
C ILE A 82 -4.88 2.27 13.04
N CYS A 83 -5.10 1.54 11.96
CA CYS A 83 -5.87 0.30 11.94
C CYS A 83 -4.90 -0.88 11.97
N LEU A 84 -4.97 -1.70 13.03
CA LEU A 84 -4.10 -2.86 13.21
C LEU A 84 -4.93 -4.14 13.18
N SER A 85 -4.43 -5.15 12.45
CA SER A 85 -5.00 -6.49 12.43
C SER A 85 -4.92 -7.17 13.80
N GLY A 86 -5.77 -8.14 14.09
CA GLY A 86 -5.78 -8.84 15.38
C GLY A 86 -4.44 -9.47 15.74
N ASP A 87 -3.74 -10.00 14.73
CA ASP A 87 -2.41 -10.62 14.87
C ASP A 87 -1.30 -9.60 15.21
N VAL A 88 -1.57 -8.31 15.04
CA VAL A 88 -0.66 -7.21 15.35
C VAL A 88 -1.09 -6.46 16.60
N TYR A 89 -2.37 -6.15 16.74
CA TYR A 89 -2.91 -5.31 17.81
C TYR A 89 -2.61 -5.86 19.20
N ASN A 90 -2.91 -7.15 19.44
CA ASN A 90 -2.79 -7.80 20.76
C ASN A 90 -1.48 -8.58 20.94
N ALA A 91 -0.72 -8.83 19.88
CA ALA A 91 0.46 -9.66 19.94
C ALA A 91 1.69 -8.90 20.48
N THR A 92 2.53 -9.61 21.24
CA THR A 92 3.78 -9.10 21.84
C THR A 92 5.02 -9.53 21.07
N SER A 93 4.84 -9.96 19.80
CA SER A 93 5.93 -10.44 18.97
C SER A 93 6.71 -9.31 18.32
N VAL A 94 7.96 -9.60 17.93
CA VAL A 94 8.82 -8.65 17.20
C VAL A 94 8.15 -8.21 15.89
N ALA A 95 7.47 -9.12 15.18
CA ALA A 95 6.74 -8.79 13.95
C ALA A 95 5.59 -7.81 14.22
N ALA A 96 4.79 -8.06 15.26
CA ALA A 96 3.65 -7.21 15.61
C ALA A 96 4.10 -5.78 15.97
N ILE A 97 5.12 -5.67 16.80
CA ILE A 97 5.69 -4.36 17.17
C ILE A 97 6.26 -3.65 15.95
N GLY A 98 6.99 -4.38 15.08
CA GLY A 98 7.56 -3.82 13.87
C GLY A 98 6.51 -3.24 12.93
N VAL A 99 5.41 -3.96 12.68
CA VAL A 99 4.29 -3.51 11.84
C VAL A 99 3.58 -2.31 12.49
N ALA A 100 3.23 -2.41 13.77
CA ALA A 100 2.55 -1.33 14.47
C ALA A 100 3.37 -0.03 14.53
N CYS A 101 4.68 -0.13 14.76
CA CYS A 101 5.59 1.02 14.71
C CYS A 101 5.75 1.57 13.28
N HIS A 102 5.66 0.72 12.25
CA HIS A 102 5.68 1.18 10.86
C HIS A 102 4.48 2.09 10.56
N GLU A 103 3.27 1.67 10.94
CA GLU A 103 2.05 2.47 10.75
C GLU A 103 2.07 3.76 11.61
N ALA A 104 2.55 3.68 12.85
CA ALA A 104 2.77 4.86 13.68
C ALA A 104 3.83 5.81 13.08
N GLY A 105 4.85 5.27 12.41
CA GLY A 105 5.82 6.06 11.64
C GLY A 105 5.17 6.86 10.51
N HIS A 106 4.18 6.31 9.81
CA HIS A 106 3.39 7.04 8.81
C HIS A 106 2.58 8.18 9.44
N ALA A 107 2.02 7.98 10.63
CA ALA A 107 1.35 9.05 11.38
C ALA A 107 2.33 10.18 11.76
N CYS A 108 3.54 9.83 12.22
CA CYS A 108 4.59 10.80 12.51
C CYS A 108 5.02 11.58 11.26
N GLN A 109 5.24 10.92 10.14
CA GLN A 109 5.54 11.55 8.86
C GLN A 109 4.44 12.51 8.41
N HIS A 110 3.18 12.13 8.61
CA HIS A 110 2.04 12.99 8.29
C HIS A 110 1.99 14.23 9.18
N ALA A 111 2.17 14.07 10.49
CA ALA A 111 2.20 15.19 11.45
C ALA A 111 3.34 16.17 11.16
N GLN A 112 4.51 15.68 10.75
CA GLN A 112 5.66 16.50 10.36
C GLN A 112 5.53 17.12 8.95
N GLY A 113 4.46 16.81 8.23
CA GLY A 113 4.24 17.34 6.88
C GLY A 113 5.24 16.84 5.83
N TYR A 114 5.74 15.59 6.00
CA TYR A 114 6.75 14.99 5.14
C TYR A 114 6.39 15.05 3.64
N ALA A 115 7.20 15.75 2.85
CA ALA A 115 6.90 16.09 1.46
C ALA A 115 6.63 14.87 0.55
N PRO A 116 7.40 13.76 0.59
CA PRO A 116 7.13 12.59 -0.23
C PRO A 116 5.75 11.96 0.05
N LEU A 117 5.29 11.99 1.30
CA LEU A 117 3.97 11.49 1.67
C LEU A 117 2.85 12.37 1.11
N LYS A 118 3.04 13.69 1.10
CA LYS A 118 2.11 14.64 0.48
C LYS A 118 2.00 14.42 -1.03
N ILE A 119 3.13 14.21 -1.71
CA ILE A 119 3.17 13.92 -3.15
C ILE A 119 2.44 12.60 -3.45
N ARG A 120 2.73 11.54 -2.69
CA ARG A 120 2.03 10.26 -2.82
C ARG A 120 0.52 10.42 -2.64
N ASN A 121 0.09 11.10 -1.58
CA ASN A 121 -1.33 11.28 -1.27
C ASN A 121 -2.04 12.15 -2.31
N ALA A 122 -1.37 13.11 -2.94
CA ALA A 122 -1.90 13.89 -4.06
C ALA A 122 -1.98 13.06 -5.35
N ALA A 123 -1.08 12.11 -5.56
CA ALA A 123 -1.09 11.24 -6.74
C ALA A 123 -2.23 10.20 -6.70
N ILE A 124 -2.62 9.70 -5.52
CA ILE A 124 -3.65 8.66 -5.37
C ILE A 124 -5.00 9.03 -6.02
N PRO A 125 -5.59 10.23 -5.83
CA PRO A 125 -6.84 10.60 -6.50
C PRO A 125 -6.68 10.64 -8.03
N ALA A 126 -5.56 11.14 -8.54
CA ALA A 126 -5.29 11.21 -9.98
C ALA A 126 -5.22 9.80 -10.60
N THR A 127 -4.52 8.87 -9.97
CA THR A 127 -4.47 7.47 -10.42
C THR A 127 -5.84 6.80 -10.34
N ARG A 128 -6.62 7.05 -9.27
CA ARG A 128 -8.00 6.53 -9.16
C ARG A 128 -8.91 6.98 -10.29
N ILE A 129 -8.87 8.28 -10.64
CA ILE A 129 -9.67 8.83 -11.74
C ILE A 129 -9.19 8.24 -13.06
N GLY A 130 -7.87 8.19 -13.28
CA GLY A 130 -7.28 7.61 -14.48
C GLY A 130 -7.72 6.17 -14.71
N SER A 131 -7.68 5.33 -13.67
CA SER A 131 -8.05 3.93 -13.76
C SER A 131 -9.57 3.71 -13.89
N SER A 132 -10.39 4.47 -13.17
CA SER A 132 -11.85 4.36 -13.30
C SER A 132 -12.36 4.77 -14.70
N LEU A 133 -11.69 5.71 -15.34
CA LEU A 133 -11.97 6.12 -16.72
C LEU A 133 -11.31 5.21 -17.77
N GLY A 134 -10.28 4.45 -17.38
CA GLY A 134 -9.50 3.62 -18.30
C GLY A 134 -10.37 2.63 -19.08
N ILE A 135 -11.17 1.82 -18.41
CA ILE A 135 -12.05 0.82 -19.05
C ILE A 135 -13.11 1.47 -19.95
N PRO A 136 -13.91 2.47 -19.49
CA PRO A 136 -14.87 3.14 -20.34
C PRO A 136 -14.24 3.78 -21.58
N LEU A 137 -13.07 4.42 -21.42
CA LEU A 137 -12.38 5.08 -22.54
C LEU A 137 -11.76 4.07 -23.52
N VAL A 138 -11.28 2.91 -23.06
CA VAL A 138 -10.83 1.83 -23.94
C VAL A 138 -12.01 1.32 -24.79
N LEU A 139 -13.15 1.07 -24.15
CA LEU A 139 -14.37 0.64 -24.87
C LEU A 139 -14.81 1.69 -25.89
N LEU A 140 -14.79 2.97 -25.53
CA LEU A 140 -15.11 4.07 -26.42
C LEU A 140 -14.12 4.15 -27.60
N GLY A 141 -12.83 3.99 -27.32
CA GLY A 141 -11.77 3.95 -28.34
C GLY A 141 -11.93 2.77 -29.30
N MET A 142 -12.41 1.62 -28.83
CA MET A 142 -12.74 0.47 -29.70
C MET A 142 -13.92 0.76 -30.59
N VAL A 143 -15.00 1.38 -30.07
CA VAL A 143 -16.20 1.75 -30.86
C VAL A 143 -15.84 2.76 -31.94
N PHE A 144 -15.02 3.76 -31.64
CA PHE A 144 -14.60 4.80 -32.57
C PHE A 144 -13.35 4.44 -33.39
N THR A 145 -12.80 3.22 -33.23
CA THR A 145 -11.56 2.78 -33.90
C THR A 145 -10.36 3.75 -33.76
N TRP A 146 -10.35 4.55 -32.69
CA TRP A 146 -9.34 5.57 -32.47
C TRP A 146 -8.10 4.98 -31.78
N ARG A 147 -7.22 4.41 -32.59
CA ARG A 147 -5.99 3.70 -32.15
C ARG A 147 -5.10 4.44 -31.14
N PRO A 148 -4.83 5.77 -31.25
CA PRO A 148 -4.00 6.47 -30.26
C PRO A 148 -4.61 6.48 -28.87
N LEU A 149 -5.92 6.62 -28.74
CA LEU A 149 -6.62 6.64 -27.46
C LEU A 149 -6.52 5.27 -26.76
N ILE A 150 -6.70 4.18 -27.50
CA ILE A 150 -6.57 2.82 -26.96
C ILE A 150 -5.16 2.58 -26.42
N MET A 151 -4.12 3.03 -27.13
CA MET A 151 -2.73 2.86 -26.71
C MET A 151 -2.39 3.61 -25.41
N VAL A 152 -2.75 4.90 -25.32
CA VAL A 152 -2.46 5.73 -24.13
C VAL A 152 -3.17 5.18 -22.91
N LEU A 153 -4.42 4.78 -23.05
CA LEU A 153 -5.23 4.27 -21.95
C LEU A 153 -4.81 2.87 -21.47
N SER A 154 -4.39 2.02 -22.40
CA SER A 154 -3.80 0.72 -22.07
C SER A 154 -2.53 0.90 -21.23
N LEU A 155 -1.71 1.91 -21.56
CA LEU A 155 -0.49 2.21 -20.80
C LEU A 155 -0.79 2.72 -19.37
N ILE A 156 -1.82 3.55 -19.21
CA ILE A 156 -2.27 4.08 -17.90
C ILE A 156 -2.84 2.95 -17.05
N HIS A 157 -3.64 2.05 -17.62
CA HIS A 157 -4.22 0.92 -16.90
C HIS A 157 -3.17 -0.09 -16.39
N ILE A 158 -2.09 -0.28 -17.16
CA ILE A 158 -0.97 -1.17 -16.80
C ILE A 158 -0.12 -0.59 -15.67
N SER A 159 -0.06 0.72 -15.51
CA SER A 159 0.75 1.38 -14.47
C SER A 159 0.09 1.41 -13.09
N GLU A 160 -1.13 0.90 -12.96
CA GLU A 160 -1.82 0.87 -11.66
C GLU A 160 -1.29 -0.28 -10.79
N PRO A 161 -0.77 -0.01 -9.58
CA PRO A 161 -0.44 -1.08 -8.66
C PRO A 161 -1.73 -1.77 -8.24
N THR A 162 -1.81 -3.06 -8.53
CA THR A 162 -2.88 -3.93 -8.06
C THR A 162 -3.05 -3.75 -6.56
N ARG A 163 -4.25 -3.36 -6.13
CA ARG A 163 -4.60 -3.22 -4.72
C ARG A 163 -4.48 -4.56 -4.00
N PRO A 164 -4.01 -4.54 -2.75
CA PRO A 164 -4.35 -5.60 -1.81
C PRO A 164 -5.82 -5.53 -1.42
#